data_9a81b0798a05fe57a794e7c6ecb0bc03
#
_entry.id   9a81b0798a05fe57a794e7c6ecb0bc03
#
_cell.length_a   1.000
_cell.length_b   1.000
_cell.length_c   1.000
_cell.angle_alpha   90.00
_cell.angle_beta   90.00
_cell.angle_gamma   90.00
#
_symmetry.space_group_name_H-M   'P 1'
#
loop_
_entity.id
_entity.type
_entity.pdbx_description
1 polymer ?
#
loop_
_entity_poly.entity_id
_entity_poly.type
_entity_poly.pdbx_seq_one_letter_code
_entity_poly.pdbx_strand_id
1 'polypeptide(L)'
;MRKDDQSNEIAVNCSLLPITSLDVGFRVFKLDTSNLKTWDATPIENEQLDLLYQRMNTMIHRVKPERTDLDMVYEIMLKLGVPLTYSVTKIQLTVNKEQVTVGHKPVNCSPLPVTCYAVGDDCLLLVCLAEDVQPEDVEQMTEYAPAKIIISRDSFADDTAMANAYYILRDHGIELKLV
;
A
#
# COMPACT_ATOMS: atom_id res chain seq x y z
N MET A 1 -69.35 -25.00 35.26
CA MET A 1 -67.96 -24.85 35.68
C MET A 1 -67.13 -25.08 34.41
N ARG A 2 -66.69 -24.00 33.75
CA ARG A 2 -65.79 -24.04 32.62
C ARG A 2 -64.49 -23.40 33.13
N LYS A 3 -63.43 -24.15 32.99
CA LYS A 3 -62.07 -23.68 33.28
C LYS A 3 -61.51 -23.00 32.01
N ASP A 4 -61.15 -21.75 32.19
CA ASP A 4 -60.42 -20.97 31.17
C ASP A 4 -58.99 -21.46 31.04
N ASP A 5 -58.69 -21.95 29.83
CA ASP A 5 -57.32 -22.22 29.43
C ASP A 5 -56.68 -20.89 29.02
N GLN A 6 -55.80 -20.38 29.87
CA GLN A 6 -54.89 -19.29 29.51
C GLN A 6 -53.71 -19.90 28.75
N SER A 7 -53.77 -19.79 27.43
CA SER A 7 -52.60 -20.02 26.60
C SER A 7 -51.59 -18.92 26.81
N ASN A 8 -50.51 -19.28 27.49
CA ASN A 8 -49.37 -18.43 27.74
C ASN A 8 -48.53 -18.32 26.43
N GLU A 9 -48.82 -17.30 25.62
CA GLU A 9 -47.98 -16.96 24.48
C GLU A 9 -46.61 -16.46 24.99
N ILE A 10 -45.63 -17.34 24.87
CA ILE A 10 -44.23 -16.95 25.02
C ILE A 10 -43.86 -16.10 23.81
N ALA A 11 -43.94 -14.78 23.96
CA ALA A 11 -43.38 -13.86 22.99
C ALA A 11 -41.87 -14.06 22.99
N VAL A 12 -41.39 -14.84 22.02
CA VAL A 12 -39.96 -14.89 21.71
C VAL A 12 -39.59 -13.54 21.11
N ASN A 13 -39.06 -12.68 21.95
CA ASN A 13 -38.53 -11.39 21.55
C ASN A 13 -37.21 -11.66 20.79
N CYS A 14 -37.33 -12.03 19.50
CA CYS A 14 -36.22 -12.14 18.57
C CYS A 14 -35.77 -10.71 18.27
N SER A 15 -34.94 -10.15 19.15
CA SER A 15 -34.22 -8.94 18.83
C SER A 15 -33.32 -9.29 17.64
N LEU A 16 -33.81 -8.99 16.44
CA LEU A 16 -33.03 -8.99 15.23
C LEU A 16 -31.84 -8.05 15.46
N LEU A 17 -30.70 -8.64 15.75
CA LEU A 17 -29.44 -7.88 15.66
C LEU A 17 -29.43 -7.25 14.27
N PRO A 18 -29.18 -5.94 14.16
CA PRO A 18 -29.12 -5.31 12.86
C PRO A 18 -28.03 -6.00 12.06
N ILE A 19 -28.41 -6.74 11.02
CA ILE A 19 -27.50 -7.37 10.04
C ILE A 19 -26.98 -6.24 9.14
N THR A 20 -26.36 -5.23 9.75
CA THR A 20 -25.90 -4.03 9.03
C THR A 20 -24.48 -4.16 8.49
N SER A 21 -23.81 -5.30 8.67
CA SER A 21 -22.43 -5.48 8.23
C SER A 21 -22.06 -6.91 7.79
N LEU A 22 -23.05 -7.70 7.33
CA LEU A 22 -22.70 -8.95 6.69
C LEU A 22 -22.08 -8.61 5.32
N ASP A 23 -20.76 -8.66 5.21
CA ASP A 23 -20.07 -8.58 3.93
C ASP A 23 -20.34 -9.88 3.15
N VAL A 24 -21.25 -9.79 2.19
CA VAL A 24 -21.60 -10.88 1.26
C VAL A 24 -20.86 -10.73 -0.07
N GLY A 25 -19.93 -9.80 -0.16
CA GLY A 25 -19.11 -9.59 -1.34
C GLY A 25 -18.10 -10.73 -1.57
N PHE A 26 -17.71 -10.90 -2.81
CA PHE A 26 -16.59 -11.74 -3.19
C PHE A 26 -15.69 -11.01 -4.17
N ARG A 27 -14.39 -11.35 -4.13
CA ARG A 27 -13.39 -10.79 -5.05
C ARG A 27 -13.02 -11.85 -6.06
N VAL A 28 -12.93 -11.45 -7.33
CA VAL A 28 -12.47 -12.33 -8.42
C VAL A 28 -11.10 -11.84 -8.86
N PHE A 29 -10.13 -12.73 -8.81
CA PHE A 29 -8.77 -12.46 -9.29
C PHE A 29 -8.51 -13.30 -10.54
N LYS A 30 -7.85 -12.70 -11.51
CA LYS A 30 -7.34 -13.37 -12.69
C LYS A 30 -5.81 -13.36 -12.62
N LEU A 31 -5.20 -14.54 -12.69
CA LEU A 31 -3.76 -14.63 -12.78
C LEU A 31 -3.29 -14.11 -14.15
N ASP A 32 -2.33 -13.21 -14.13
CA ASP A 32 -1.71 -12.62 -15.30
C ASP A 32 -0.18 -12.62 -15.11
N THR A 33 0.54 -12.05 -16.08
CA THR A 33 1.99 -11.84 -15.97
C THR A 33 2.31 -10.84 -14.87
N SER A 34 3.55 -10.91 -14.33
CA SER A 34 4.04 -9.94 -13.34
C SER A 34 3.85 -8.49 -13.80
N ASN A 35 3.48 -7.63 -12.86
CA ASN A 35 3.36 -6.18 -13.10
C ASN A 35 4.72 -5.50 -13.28
N LEU A 36 5.80 -6.20 -12.94
CA LEU A 36 7.16 -5.72 -13.15
C LEU A 36 7.66 -6.09 -14.54
N LYS A 37 8.44 -5.20 -15.12
CA LYS A 37 9.18 -5.47 -16.36
C LYS A 37 10.24 -6.54 -16.12
N THR A 38 10.40 -7.42 -17.07
CA THR A 38 11.43 -8.46 -17.03
C THR A 38 12.64 -7.99 -17.82
N TRP A 39 13.84 -8.24 -17.30
CA TRP A 39 15.06 -7.97 -18.03
C TRP A 39 15.13 -8.86 -19.28
N ASP A 40 15.42 -8.25 -20.44
CA ASP A 40 15.70 -8.98 -21.66
C ASP A 40 17.17 -9.43 -21.66
N ALA A 41 17.37 -10.72 -21.40
CA ALA A 41 18.69 -11.35 -21.32
C ALA A 41 19.24 -11.80 -22.69
N THR A 42 18.61 -11.42 -23.79
CA THR A 42 19.11 -11.77 -25.13
C THR A 42 20.52 -11.22 -25.30
N PRO A 43 21.51 -12.04 -25.75
CA PRO A 43 22.86 -11.57 -25.95
C PRO A 43 22.91 -10.38 -26.92
N ILE A 44 23.76 -9.42 -26.62
CA ILE A 44 23.99 -8.23 -27.43
C ILE A 44 25.37 -8.35 -28.06
N GLU A 45 25.46 -8.13 -29.35
CA GLU A 45 26.75 -8.10 -30.08
C GLU A 45 27.53 -6.84 -29.72
N ASN A 46 28.85 -6.89 -29.77
CA ASN A 46 29.76 -5.84 -29.29
C ASN A 46 29.54 -4.46 -29.95
N GLU A 47 28.89 -4.41 -31.10
CA GLU A 47 28.63 -3.16 -31.84
C GLU A 47 27.28 -2.51 -31.48
N GLN A 48 26.48 -3.13 -30.58
CA GLN A 48 25.13 -2.69 -30.27
C GLN A 48 25.00 -2.10 -28.82
N LEU A 49 25.99 -1.32 -28.43
CA LEU A 49 25.98 -0.66 -27.10
C LEU A 49 24.74 0.22 -26.87
N ASP A 50 24.25 0.88 -27.93
CA ASP A 50 23.04 1.71 -27.83
C ASP A 50 21.80 0.90 -27.43
N LEU A 51 21.71 -0.35 -27.89
CA LEU A 51 20.65 -1.26 -27.52
C LEU A 51 20.72 -1.62 -26.03
N LEU A 52 21.92 -1.79 -25.48
CA LEU A 52 22.14 -2.01 -24.05
C LEU A 52 21.66 -0.80 -23.24
N TYR A 53 22.05 0.41 -23.63
CA TYR A 53 21.59 1.63 -22.97
C TYR A 53 20.07 1.79 -23.02
N GLN A 54 19.44 1.48 -24.13
CA GLN A 54 17.97 1.49 -24.25
C GLN A 54 17.33 0.47 -23.30
N ARG A 55 17.84 -0.75 -23.22
CA ARG A 55 17.36 -1.77 -22.28
C ARG A 55 17.51 -1.31 -20.82
N MET A 56 18.65 -0.73 -20.46
CA MET A 56 18.89 -0.20 -19.12
C MET A 56 17.89 0.93 -18.80
N ASN A 57 17.70 1.87 -19.71
CA ASN A 57 16.78 2.98 -19.53
C ASN A 57 15.33 2.52 -19.38
N THR A 58 14.90 1.48 -20.09
CA THR A 58 13.54 0.92 -19.92
C THR A 58 13.32 0.27 -18.56
N MET A 59 14.40 -0.10 -17.86
CA MET A 59 14.36 -0.73 -16.54
C MET A 59 14.44 0.28 -15.38
N ILE A 60 14.65 1.57 -15.66
CA ILE A 60 14.62 2.62 -14.62
C ILE A 60 13.26 2.60 -13.93
N HIS A 61 12.16 2.59 -14.71
CA HIS A 61 10.81 2.44 -14.18
C HIS A 61 10.40 0.97 -14.30
N ARG A 62 10.44 0.26 -13.18
CA ARG A 62 10.22 -1.19 -13.16
C ARG A 62 8.78 -1.59 -13.39
N VAL A 63 7.83 -0.76 -12.98
CA VAL A 63 6.39 -1.05 -13.12
C VAL A 63 5.96 -0.86 -14.58
N LYS A 64 5.13 -1.75 -15.09
CA LYS A 64 4.52 -1.63 -16.41
C LYS A 64 3.49 -0.48 -16.40
N PRO A 65 3.48 0.39 -17.43
CA PRO A 65 2.64 1.59 -17.41
C PRO A 65 1.13 1.31 -17.45
N GLU A 66 0.72 0.13 -17.92
CA GLU A 66 -0.69 -0.29 -17.98
C GLU A 66 -1.23 -0.88 -16.67
N ARG A 67 -0.40 -0.97 -15.63
CA ARG A 67 -0.78 -1.57 -14.35
C ARG A 67 -1.16 -0.51 -13.33
N THR A 68 -2.12 -0.88 -12.48
CA THR A 68 -2.54 -0.01 -11.37
C THR A 68 -1.74 -0.30 -10.10
N ASP A 69 -1.74 0.65 -9.17
CA ASP A 69 -1.12 0.45 -7.85
C ASP A 69 -1.72 -0.74 -7.12
N LEU A 70 -3.04 -0.97 -7.27
CA LEU A 70 -3.70 -2.13 -6.66
C LEU A 70 -3.20 -3.45 -7.23
N ASP A 71 -2.91 -3.52 -8.53
CA ASP A 71 -2.32 -4.72 -9.14
C ASP A 71 -0.95 -5.01 -8.51
N MET A 72 -0.16 -3.96 -8.25
CA MET A 72 1.13 -4.08 -7.55
C MET A 72 0.95 -4.55 -6.11
N VAL A 73 -0.01 -3.99 -5.37
CA VAL A 73 -0.29 -4.39 -3.99
C VAL A 73 -0.67 -5.88 -3.92
N TYR A 74 -1.55 -6.34 -4.79
CA TYR A 74 -1.92 -7.76 -4.82
C TYR A 74 -0.77 -8.67 -5.23
N GLU A 75 0.09 -8.27 -6.17
CA GLU A 75 1.30 -9.02 -6.50
C GLU A 75 2.27 -9.11 -5.32
N ILE A 76 2.44 -8.02 -4.57
CA ILE A 76 3.26 -7.98 -3.37
C ILE A 76 2.67 -8.93 -2.30
N MET A 77 1.36 -8.91 -2.09
CA MET A 77 0.68 -9.83 -1.17
C MET A 77 0.96 -11.29 -1.56
N LEU A 78 0.83 -11.64 -2.83
CA LEU A 78 1.13 -12.98 -3.34
C LEU A 78 2.59 -13.38 -3.10
N LYS A 79 3.53 -12.50 -3.40
CA LYS A 79 4.97 -12.77 -3.21
C LYS A 79 5.35 -12.93 -1.74
N LEU A 80 4.62 -12.28 -0.83
CA LEU A 80 4.83 -12.37 0.62
C LEU A 80 4.02 -13.50 1.26
N GLY A 81 3.16 -14.19 0.51
CA GLY A 81 2.29 -15.24 1.02
C GLY A 81 1.15 -14.72 1.88
N VAL A 82 0.77 -13.44 1.71
CA VAL A 82 -0.37 -12.84 2.42
C VAL A 82 -1.67 -13.22 1.69
N PRO A 83 -2.69 -13.71 2.42
CA PRO A 83 -3.97 -14.07 1.81
C PRO A 83 -4.62 -12.90 1.09
N LEU A 84 -5.10 -13.11 -0.14
CA LEU A 84 -5.79 -12.06 -0.93
C LEU A 84 -7.18 -11.71 -0.37
N THR A 85 -7.65 -12.43 0.65
CA THR A 85 -8.89 -12.14 1.36
C THR A 85 -8.77 -10.95 2.31
N TYR A 86 -7.54 -10.55 2.66
CA TYR A 86 -7.33 -9.41 3.53
C TYR A 86 -7.84 -8.11 2.89
N SER A 87 -8.34 -7.21 3.73
CA SER A 87 -8.76 -5.88 3.30
C SER A 87 -7.56 -5.10 2.77
N VAL A 88 -7.78 -4.31 1.72
CA VAL A 88 -6.81 -3.35 1.21
C VAL A 88 -7.45 -1.98 1.27
N THR A 89 -6.92 -1.11 2.12
CA THR A 89 -7.45 0.23 2.35
C THR A 89 -6.46 1.27 1.85
N LYS A 90 -6.93 2.18 1.01
CA LYS A 90 -6.13 3.32 0.54
C LYS A 90 -6.06 4.38 1.63
N ILE A 91 -4.85 4.78 2.00
CA ILE A 91 -4.55 5.82 2.99
C ILE A 91 -3.83 6.96 2.28
N GLN A 92 -4.15 8.18 2.66
CA GLN A 92 -3.44 9.38 2.23
C GLN A 92 -2.72 9.98 3.43
N LEU A 93 -1.40 10.05 3.36
CA LEU A 93 -0.59 10.72 4.34
C LEU A 93 -0.54 12.21 3.98
N THR A 94 -0.92 13.06 4.92
CA THR A 94 -0.85 14.52 4.76
C THR A 94 0.10 15.06 5.80
N VAL A 95 1.31 15.38 5.41
CA VAL A 95 2.23 16.11 6.29
C VAL A 95 1.76 17.56 6.33
N ASN A 96 1.26 17.99 7.47
CA ASN A 96 1.04 19.40 7.76
C ASN A 96 2.42 20.07 7.91
N LYS A 97 3.05 20.43 6.80
CA LYS A 97 4.24 21.28 6.84
C LYS A 97 3.77 22.64 7.34
N GLU A 98 4.06 22.96 8.61
CA GLU A 98 3.96 24.33 9.10
C GLU A 98 4.72 25.21 8.11
N GLN A 99 4.07 26.29 7.66
CA GLN A 99 4.61 27.24 6.71
C GLN A 99 5.91 27.82 7.27
N VAL A 100 7.03 27.28 6.86
CA VAL A 100 8.34 27.91 7.10
C VAL A 100 8.38 29.16 6.20
N THR A 101 8.06 30.30 6.76
CA THR A 101 8.23 31.59 6.14
C THR A 101 9.72 31.93 6.07
N VAL A 102 10.36 31.53 4.98
CA VAL A 102 11.68 32.04 4.63
C VAL A 102 11.48 33.17 3.59
N GLY A 103 11.51 34.43 4.08
CA GLY A 103 11.64 35.62 3.24
C GLY A 103 10.47 35.88 2.28
N HIS A 104 9.45 36.63 2.75
CA HIS A 104 8.47 37.44 1.98
C HIS A 104 7.81 36.91 0.70
N LYS A 105 7.85 35.60 0.41
CA LYS A 105 6.95 34.97 -0.57
C LYS A 105 6.45 33.64 0.01
N PRO A 106 5.12 33.46 0.13
CA PRO A 106 4.57 32.13 0.41
C PRO A 106 4.84 31.27 -0.83
N VAL A 107 5.78 30.35 -0.73
CA VAL A 107 5.91 29.27 -1.70
C VAL A 107 4.84 28.26 -1.29
N ASN A 108 3.68 28.33 -1.94
CA ASN A 108 2.62 27.35 -1.83
C ASN A 108 3.09 26.05 -2.52
N CYS A 109 4.03 25.35 -1.94
CA CYS A 109 4.23 23.94 -2.20
C CYS A 109 3.26 23.21 -1.29
N SER A 110 2.01 23.01 -1.71
CA SER A 110 1.18 21.96 -1.16
C SER A 110 1.87 20.66 -1.51
N PRO A 111 2.45 19.92 -0.55
CA PRO A 111 2.96 18.59 -0.83
C PRO A 111 1.78 17.75 -1.31
N LEU A 112 1.94 17.08 -2.44
CA LEU A 112 0.95 16.11 -2.90
C LEU A 112 0.83 15.05 -1.81
N PRO A 113 -0.39 14.64 -1.42
CA PRO A 113 -0.56 13.63 -0.39
C PRO A 113 0.07 12.32 -0.86
N VAL A 114 0.94 11.76 -0.04
CA VAL A 114 1.53 10.45 -0.30
C VAL A 114 0.45 9.38 -0.14
N THR A 115 0.22 8.62 -1.18
CA THR A 115 -0.76 7.53 -1.17
C THR A 115 -0.09 6.22 -0.75
N CYS A 116 -0.65 5.58 0.27
CA CYS A 116 -0.25 4.27 0.75
C CYS A 116 -1.44 3.32 0.77
N TYR A 117 -1.16 2.03 0.82
CA TYR A 117 -2.16 0.96 0.91
C TYR A 117 -1.90 0.12 2.15
N ALA A 118 -2.82 0.15 3.10
CA ALA A 118 -2.80 -0.72 4.28
C ALA A 118 -3.47 -2.05 3.94
N VAL A 119 -2.83 -3.15 4.30
CA VAL A 119 -3.31 -4.51 4.10
C VAL A 119 -3.61 -5.16 5.44
N GLY A 120 -4.83 -5.66 5.59
CA GLY A 120 -5.34 -6.24 6.83
C GLY A 120 -5.91 -5.20 7.78
N ASP A 121 -6.79 -5.62 8.65
CA ASP A 121 -7.49 -4.74 9.59
C ASP A 121 -6.53 -4.14 10.64
N ASP A 122 -5.48 -4.90 11.00
CA ASP A 122 -4.41 -4.46 11.92
C ASP A 122 -3.20 -3.85 11.18
N CYS A 123 -3.36 -3.43 9.94
CA CYS A 123 -2.27 -2.90 9.11
C CYS A 123 -1.03 -3.82 9.09
N LEU A 124 -1.21 -5.11 8.76
CA LEU A 124 -0.11 -6.08 8.68
C LEU A 124 1.02 -5.62 7.75
N LEU A 125 0.63 -5.05 6.59
CA LEU A 125 1.55 -4.47 5.62
C LEU A 125 1.09 -3.06 5.29
N LEU A 126 2.05 -2.16 5.09
CA LEU A 126 1.81 -0.86 4.49
C LEU A 126 2.65 -0.76 3.21
N VAL A 127 1.99 -0.56 2.07
CA VAL A 127 2.63 -0.47 0.76
C VAL A 127 2.56 0.97 0.27
N CYS A 128 3.71 1.56 0.00
CA CYS A 128 3.84 2.90 -0.57
C CYS A 128 4.52 2.81 -1.93
N LEU A 129 3.81 3.23 -2.97
CA LEU A 129 4.28 3.27 -4.36
C LEU A 129 4.35 4.70 -4.90
N ALA A 130 4.18 5.69 -4.01
CA ALA A 130 4.25 7.10 -4.37
C ALA A 130 5.68 7.49 -4.76
N GLU A 131 5.79 8.47 -5.62
CA GLU A 131 7.07 9.11 -5.95
C GLU A 131 7.44 10.14 -4.85
N ASP A 132 8.74 10.34 -4.64
CA ASP A 132 9.30 11.37 -3.75
C ASP A 132 8.81 11.29 -2.29
N VAL A 133 9.07 10.15 -1.64
CA VAL A 133 8.77 9.91 -0.22
C VAL A 133 9.82 10.60 0.65
N GLN A 134 9.36 11.48 1.54
CA GLN A 134 10.22 12.22 2.46
C GLN A 134 10.34 11.50 3.82
N PRO A 135 11.37 11.81 4.63
CA PRO A 135 11.53 11.22 5.97
C PRO A 135 10.30 11.43 6.87
N GLU A 136 9.64 12.58 6.76
CA GLU A 136 8.44 12.91 7.53
C GLU A 136 7.25 12.01 7.15
N ASP A 137 7.14 11.61 5.88
CA ASP A 137 6.12 10.66 5.42
C ASP A 137 6.40 9.27 6.02
N VAL A 138 7.68 8.88 6.10
CA VAL A 138 8.08 7.62 6.73
C VAL A 138 7.75 7.61 8.22
N GLU A 139 7.98 8.71 8.93
CA GLU A 139 7.58 8.84 10.33
C GLU A 139 6.07 8.69 10.50
N GLN A 140 5.25 9.31 9.66
CA GLN A 140 3.80 9.12 9.69
C GLN A 140 3.37 7.67 9.39
N MET A 141 4.09 6.97 8.51
CA MET A 141 3.82 5.55 8.25
C MET A 141 4.00 4.71 9.52
N THR A 142 4.90 5.09 10.43
CA THR A 142 5.12 4.35 11.68
C THR A 142 3.94 4.45 12.65
N GLU A 143 3.12 5.50 12.56
CA GLU A 143 1.95 5.68 13.41
C GLU A 143 0.90 4.58 13.22
N TYR A 144 0.86 3.97 12.03
CA TYR A 144 -0.01 2.82 11.74
C TYR A 144 0.50 1.51 12.32
N ALA A 145 1.70 1.52 12.93
CA ALA A 145 2.37 0.35 13.53
C ALA A 145 2.34 -0.93 12.67
N PRO A 146 2.64 -0.86 11.36
CA PRO A 146 2.63 -2.03 10.50
C PRO A 146 3.76 -2.99 10.88
N ALA A 147 3.56 -4.29 10.66
CA ALA A 147 4.63 -5.27 10.83
C ALA A 147 5.73 -5.08 9.76
N LYS A 148 5.34 -4.68 8.55
CA LYS A 148 6.26 -4.43 7.44
C LYS A 148 5.79 -3.24 6.61
N ILE A 149 6.76 -2.43 6.17
CA ILE A 149 6.53 -1.38 5.18
C ILE A 149 7.25 -1.76 3.89
N ILE A 150 6.55 -1.61 2.78
CA ILE A 150 7.07 -1.87 1.45
C ILE A 150 7.04 -0.57 0.68
N ILE A 151 8.21 -0.12 0.25
CA ILE A 151 8.36 1.13 -0.50
C ILE A 151 9.01 0.79 -1.84
N SER A 152 8.59 1.46 -2.91
CA SER A 152 9.30 1.37 -4.18
C SER A 152 10.67 2.00 -4.03
N ARG A 153 11.70 1.39 -4.65
CA ARG A 153 13.02 2.02 -4.69
C ARG A 153 12.98 3.38 -5.39
N ASP A 154 12.14 3.49 -6.41
CA ASP A 154 11.97 4.72 -7.19
C ASP A 154 11.29 5.85 -6.40
N SER A 155 10.75 5.54 -5.19
CA SER A 155 10.15 6.53 -4.28
C SER A 155 11.19 7.39 -3.55
N PHE A 156 12.45 7.00 -3.54
CA PHE A 156 13.51 7.74 -2.85
C PHE A 156 14.33 8.56 -3.83
N ALA A 157 14.62 9.81 -3.47
CA ALA A 157 15.43 10.71 -4.28
C ALA A 157 16.87 10.21 -4.44
N ASP A 158 17.43 9.61 -3.40
CA ASP A 158 18.79 9.07 -3.37
C ASP A 158 18.94 7.93 -2.34
N ASP A 159 20.12 7.31 -2.33
CA ASP A 159 20.45 6.24 -1.39
C ASP A 159 20.53 6.75 0.07
N THR A 160 20.76 8.05 0.28
CA THR A 160 20.78 8.66 1.62
C THR A 160 19.38 8.74 2.21
N ALA A 161 18.40 9.16 1.40
CA ALA A 161 16.99 9.19 1.78
C ALA A 161 16.50 7.78 2.14
N MET A 162 16.87 6.79 1.34
CA MET A 162 16.56 5.39 1.59
C MET A 162 17.20 4.88 2.89
N ALA A 163 18.46 5.21 3.15
CA ALA A 163 19.15 4.82 4.39
C ALA A 163 18.49 5.47 5.61
N ASN A 164 18.10 6.74 5.53
CA ASN A 164 17.39 7.44 6.60
C ASN A 164 16.05 6.76 6.89
N ALA A 165 15.27 6.46 5.87
CA ALA A 165 14.01 5.72 6.02
C ALA A 165 14.22 4.36 6.71
N TYR A 166 15.27 3.62 6.32
CA TYR A 166 15.61 2.36 6.97
C TYR A 166 15.90 2.53 8.46
N TYR A 167 16.68 3.56 8.85
CA TYR A 167 17.00 3.80 10.27
C TYR A 167 15.75 4.20 11.06
N ILE A 168 14.89 5.07 10.53
CA ILE A 168 13.63 5.48 11.17
C ILE A 168 12.77 4.23 11.45
N LEU A 169 12.55 3.40 10.44
CA LEU A 169 11.70 2.21 10.58
C LEU A 169 12.29 1.17 11.51
N ARG A 170 13.60 0.97 11.47
CA ARG A 170 14.31 0.06 12.37
C ARG A 170 14.17 0.48 13.83
N ASP A 171 14.26 1.77 14.12
CA ASP A 171 14.12 2.28 15.48
C ASP A 171 12.71 2.06 16.04
N HIS A 172 11.70 1.98 15.16
CA HIS A 172 10.34 1.59 15.50
C HIS A 172 10.08 0.07 15.43
N GLY A 173 11.09 -0.73 15.13
CA GLY A 173 10.96 -2.19 15.02
C GLY A 173 10.20 -2.68 13.79
N ILE A 174 10.06 -1.85 12.75
CA ILE A 174 9.33 -2.13 11.53
C ILE A 174 10.31 -2.60 10.45
N GLU A 175 9.97 -3.69 9.75
CA GLU A 175 10.78 -4.22 8.65
C GLU A 175 10.52 -3.41 7.35
N LEU A 176 11.56 -2.79 6.80
CA LEU A 176 11.51 -2.19 5.46
C LEU A 176 11.83 -3.23 4.38
N LYS A 177 11.00 -3.29 3.35
CA LYS A 177 11.26 -4.07 2.15
C LYS A 177 11.12 -3.21 0.90
N LEU A 178 12.08 -3.30 0.00
CA LEU A 178 12.08 -2.56 -1.26
C LEU A 178 11.52 -3.42 -2.41
N VAL A 179 10.80 -2.76 -3.32
CA VAL A 179 10.23 -3.36 -4.54
C VAL A 179 10.78 -2.67 -5.78
#